data_0f39fe1f318d99046424356b88975fa0
#
_entry.id   0f39fe1f318d99046424356b88975fa0
#
_cell.length_a   1.000
_cell.length_b   1.000
_cell.length_c   1.000
_cell.angle_alpha   90.00
_cell.angle_beta   90.00
_cell.angle_gamma   90.00
#
_symmetry.space_group_name_H-M   'P 1'
#
loop_
_entity.id
_entity.type
_entity.pdbx_description
1 polymer ?
#
loop_
_entity_poly.entity_id
_entity_poly.type
_entity_poly.pdbx_seq_one_letter_code
_entity_poly.pdbx_strand_id
1 'polypeptide(L)'
;MSKNKYNGKMRPSAGRNPKGKVSQKSLAIISVCAIILGIFITAQEYLDRHTLAASAAEATVTETLAEVVKAIPAYAQTMTAGSSEADALTDAADTLATGSFREKIDAYREVTDILEKHSSDKAAPAKALREAMSTAEDAAVAYNKEAQALNEKIVKFPYNIVAKLGGYAEFPIFSLN
;
A
#
# COMPACT_ATOMS: atom_id res chain seq x y z
N MET A 1 -55.21 -65.76 -48.66
CA MET A 1 -55.80 -64.91 -47.63
C MET A 1 -54.86 -64.92 -46.43
N SER A 2 -54.05 -63.89 -46.24
CA SER A 2 -53.16 -63.77 -45.05
C SER A 2 -53.34 -62.36 -44.50
N LYS A 3 -53.83 -62.27 -43.26
CA LYS A 3 -54.04 -61.01 -42.53
C LYS A 3 -52.79 -60.64 -41.76
N ASN A 4 -52.09 -59.60 -42.17
CA ASN A 4 -50.95 -59.08 -41.48
C ASN A 4 -51.45 -58.09 -40.44
N LYS A 5 -51.29 -58.43 -39.11
CA LYS A 5 -51.57 -57.54 -37.98
C LYS A 5 -50.30 -56.77 -37.68
N TYR A 6 -50.26 -55.48 -38.02
CA TYR A 6 -49.25 -54.58 -37.55
C TYR A 6 -49.47 -54.20 -36.07
N ASN A 7 -48.63 -54.69 -35.20
CA ASN A 7 -48.63 -54.36 -33.79
C ASN A 7 -47.69 -53.15 -33.60
N GLY A 8 -48.26 -51.93 -33.67
CA GLY A 8 -47.53 -50.70 -33.40
C GLY A 8 -47.24 -50.55 -31.90
N LYS A 9 -46.05 -50.92 -31.45
CA LYS A 9 -45.55 -50.54 -30.11
C LYS A 9 -45.29 -49.02 -30.09
N MET A 10 -46.17 -48.26 -29.43
CA MET A 10 -45.91 -46.87 -29.06
C MET A 10 -44.66 -46.84 -28.11
N ARG A 11 -43.62 -46.17 -28.53
CA ARG A 11 -42.50 -45.83 -27.66
C ARG A 11 -43.00 -44.83 -26.64
N PRO A 12 -42.73 -45.04 -25.33
CA PRO A 12 -43.02 -44.03 -24.33
C PRO A 12 -42.18 -42.78 -24.64
N SER A 13 -42.81 -41.62 -24.70
CA SER A 13 -42.18 -40.33 -24.84
C SER A 13 -41.16 -40.14 -23.74
N ALA A 14 -39.94 -39.78 -24.13
CA ALA A 14 -38.84 -39.43 -23.22
C ALA A 14 -39.36 -38.44 -22.16
N GLY A 15 -39.31 -38.85 -20.92
CA GLY A 15 -39.73 -38.07 -19.77
C GLY A 15 -39.02 -36.70 -19.77
N ARG A 16 -39.81 -35.64 -19.69
CA ARG A 16 -39.34 -34.31 -19.35
C ARG A 16 -38.56 -34.43 -18.04
N ASN A 17 -37.28 -34.12 -18.12
CA ASN A 17 -36.46 -33.93 -16.93
C ASN A 17 -37.20 -32.98 -15.97
N PRO A 18 -37.56 -33.39 -14.75
CA PRO A 18 -38.15 -32.48 -13.79
C PRO A 18 -37.12 -31.39 -13.53
N LYS A 19 -37.44 -30.15 -13.90
CA LYS A 19 -36.66 -28.96 -13.47
C LYS A 19 -36.49 -29.09 -11.96
N GLY A 20 -35.30 -29.45 -11.51
CA GLY A 20 -35.01 -29.70 -10.09
C GLY A 20 -35.38 -28.42 -9.32
N LYS A 21 -36.40 -28.52 -8.48
CA LYS A 21 -36.79 -27.45 -7.56
C LYS A 21 -35.62 -27.30 -6.59
N VAL A 22 -34.86 -26.20 -6.73
CA VAL A 22 -33.83 -25.85 -5.77
C VAL A 22 -34.48 -25.76 -4.38
N SER A 23 -33.98 -26.56 -3.43
CA SER A 23 -34.55 -26.59 -2.08
C SER A 23 -34.38 -25.20 -1.43
N GLN A 24 -35.34 -24.80 -0.60
CA GLN A 24 -35.21 -23.54 0.17
C GLN A 24 -33.91 -23.48 1.00
N LYS A 25 -33.45 -24.62 1.51
CA LYS A 25 -32.20 -24.74 2.23
C LYS A 25 -30.98 -24.45 1.32
N SER A 26 -31.00 -24.96 0.08
CA SER A 26 -29.96 -24.71 -0.92
C SER A 26 -29.90 -23.22 -1.32
N LEU A 27 -31.10 -22.61 -1.50
CA LEU A 27 -31.21 -21.17 -1.80
C LEU A 27 -30.63 -20.31 -0.64
N ALA A 28 -30.95 -20.64 0.60
CA ALA A 28 -30.41 -19.95 1.78
C ALA A 28 -28.88 -20.06 1.86
N ILE A 29 -28.31 -21.25 1.63
CA ILE A 29 -26.86 -21.46 1.61
C ILE A 29 -26.21 -20.65 0.49
N ILE A 30 -26.75 -20.66 -0.72
CA ILE A 30 -26.23 -19.89 -1.85
C ILE A 30 -26.25 -18.39 -1.53
N SER A 31 -27.33 -17.90 -0.92
CA SER A 31 -27.44 -16.48 -0.54
C SER A 31 -26.39 -16.09 0.51
N VAL A 32 -26.16 -16.91 1.53
CA VAL A 32 -25.13 -16.66 2.54
C VAL A 32 -23.72 -16.67 1.92
N CYS A 33 -23.43 -17.64 1.05
CA CYS A 33 -22.15 -17.68 0.33
C CYS A 33 -21.94 -16.44 -0.55
N ALA A 34 -22.99 -15.99 -1.24
CA ALA A 34 -22.91 -14.78 -2.07
C ALA A 34 -22.64 -13.51 -1.25
N ILE A 35 -23.27 -13.38 -0.06
CA ILE A 35 -23.02 -12.27 0.86
C ILE A 35 -21.57 -12.29 1.35
N ILE A 36 -21.08 -13.45 1.80
CA ILE A 36 -19.70 -13.62 2.26
C ILE A 36 -18.74 -13.25 1.13
N LEU A 37 -18.95 -13.75 -0.07
CA LEU A 37 -18.11 -13.44 -1.23
C LEU A 37 -18.12 -11.94 -1.54
N GLY A 38 -19.29 -11.30 -1.48
CA GLY A 38 -19.39 -9.84 -1.65
C GLY A 38 -18.57 -9.05 -0.62
N ILE A 39 -18.60 -9.47 0.66
CA ILE A 39 -17.80 -8.86 1.71
C ILE A 39 -16.30 -9.00 1.41
N PHE A 40 -15.86 -10.17 0.97
CA PHE A 40 -14.45 -10.41 0.63
C PHE A 40 -14.00 -9.58 -0.58
N ILE A 41 -14.82 -9.51 -1.64
CA ILE A 41 -14.52 -8.67 -2.81
C ILE A 41 -14.38 -7.20 -2.41
N THR A 42 -15.33 -6.66 -1.63
CA THR A 42 -15.28 -5.27 -1.18
C THR A 42 -14.05 -5.00 -0.29
N ALA A 43 -13.70 -5.96 0.57
CA ALA A 43 -12.50 -5.84 1.40
C ALA A 43 -11.22 -5.85 0.56
N GLN A 44 -11.14 -6.69 -0.47
CA GLN A 44 -10.01 -6.72 -1.39
C GLN A 44 -9.89 -5.40 -2.16
N GLU A 45 -10.97 -4.91 -2.76
CA GLU A 45 -10.97 -3.63 -3.48
C GLU A 45 -10.52 -2.45 -2.60
N TYR A 46 -10.92 -2.47 -1.32
CA TYR A 46 -10.45 -1.47 -0.35
C TYR A 46 -8.95 -1.56 -0.14
N LEU A 47 -8.42 -2.76 0.13
CA LEU A 47 -7.00 -2.98 0.36
C LEU A 47 -6.17 -2.64 -0.88
N ASP A 48 -6.60 -3.07 -2.07
CA ASP A 48 -5.93 -2.75 -3.34
C ASP A 48 -5.83 -1.24 -3.56
N ARG A 49 -6.92 -0.52 -3.34
CA ARG A 49 -6.97 0.94 -3.51
C ARG A 49 -5.99 1.65 -2.58
N HIS A 50 -6.00 1.31 -1.28
CA HIS A 50 -5.13 1.98 -0.31
C HIS A 50 -3.67 1.54 -0.46
N THR A 51 -3.40 0.29 -0.85
CA THR A 51 -2.04 -0.15 -1.20
C THR A 51 -1.49 0.64 -2.39
N LEU A 52 -2.30 0.81 -3.44
CA LEU A 52 -1.90 1.59 -4.61
C LEU A 52 -1.68 3.07 -4.25
N ALA A 53 -2.59 3.65 -3.44
CA ALA A 53 -2.47 5.05 -3.00
C ALA A 53 -1.24 5.25 -2.11
N ALA A 54 -0.97 4.34 -1.15
CA ALA A 54 0.21 4.40 -0.31
C ALA A 54 1.51 4.25 -1.13
N SER A 55 1.55 3.31 -2.08
CA SER A 55 2.73 3.14 -2.95
C SER A 55 2.96 4.35 -3.87
N ALA A 56 1.90 4.98 -4.38
CA ALA A 56 2.02 6.20 -5.17
C ALA A 56 2.53 7.38 -4.32
N ALA A 57 2.03 7.51 -3.08
CA ALA A 57 2.49 8.52 -2.15
C ALA A 57 3.95 8.27 -1.69
N GLU A 58 4.36 7.01 -1.50
CA GLU A 58 5.75 6.62 -1.22
C GLU A 58 6.69 7.06 -2.36
N ALA A 59 6.27 6.87 -3.61
CA ALA A 59 7.03 7.34 -4.76
C ALA A 59 7.21 8.87 -4.75
N THR A 60 6.16 9.62 -4.38
CA THR A 60 6.23 11.08 -4.24
C THR A 60 7.19 11.50 -3.11
N VAL A 61 7.15 10.83 -1.94
CA VAL A 61 8.12 11.05 -0.87
C VAL A 61 9.55 10.78 -1.37
N THR A 62 9.76 9.68 -2.08
CA THR A 62 11.08 9.33 -2.62
C THR A 62 11.59 10.38 -3.60
N GLU A 63 10.71 10.95 -4.42
CA GLU A 63 11.07 12.04 -5.34
C GLU A 63 11.44 13.32 -4.58
N THR A 64 10.68 13.70 -3.56
CA THR A 64 11.02 14.88 -2.75
C THR A 64 12.29 14.68 -1.93
N LEU A 65 12.56 13.47 -1.43
CA LEU A 65 13.82 13.14 -0.78
C LEU A 65 15.02 13.28 -1.72
N ALA A 66 14.87 13.11 -3.02
CA ALA A 66 15.95 13.36 -3.97
C ALA A 66 16.39 14.85 -4.01
N GLU A 67 15.47 15.78 -3.73
CA GLU A 67 15.83 17.20 -3.60
C GLU A 67 16.59 17.46 -2.27
N VAL A 68 16.24 16.76 -1.19
CA VAL A 68 16.99 16.78 0.07
C VAL A 68 18.42 16.30 -0.18
N VAL A 69 18.58 15.15 -0.87
CA VAL A 69 19.91 14.61 -1.23
C VAL A 69 20.75 15.63 -1.99
N LYS A 70 20.18 16.39 -2.92
CA LYS A 70 20.88 17.43 -3.68
C LYS A 70 21.33 18.62 -2.82
N ALA A 71 20.55 18.95 -1.78
CA ALA A 71 20.84 20.09 -0.91
C ALA A 71 21.90 19.78 0.18
N ILE A 72 22.00 18.53 0.61
CA ILE A 72 22.91 18.11 1.69
C ILE A 72 24.38 18.46 1.41
N PRO A 73 25.00 18.18 0.25
CA PRO A 73 26.43 18.46 0.03
C PRO A 73 26.80 19.93 0.17
N ALA A 74 25.94 20.84 -0.29
CA ALA A 74 26.17 22.26 -0.15
C ALA A 74 26.12 22.71 1.32
N TYR A 75 25.26 22.09 2.12
CA TYR A 75 25.17 22.36 3.55
C TYR A 75 26.35 21.74 4.32
N ALA A 76 26.69 20.49 4.06
CA ALA A 76 27.85 19.82 4.68
C ALA A 76 29.17 20.59 4.47
N GLN A 77 29.36 21.25 3.30
CA GLN A 77 30.50 22.10 3.01
C GLN A 77 30.59 23.37 3.90
N THR A 78 29.51 23.80 4.53
CA THR A 78 29.51 24.92 5.47
C THR A 78 30.02 24.53 6.87
N MET A 79 30.07 23.23 7.14
CA MET A 79 30.57 22.68 8.41
C MET A 79 32.09 22.57 8.41
N THR A 80 32.67 22.35 9.60
CA THR A 80 34.09 22.09 9.72
C THR A 80 34.45 20.80 8.97
N ALA A 81 35.41 20.87 8.06
CA ALA A 81 35.86 19.73 7.30
C ALA A 81 36.31 18.58 8.22
N GLY A 82 35.78 17.37 8.00
CA GLY A 82 36.04 16.18 8.81
C GLY A 82 35.33 16.19 10.17
N SER A 83 34.33 17.03 10.38
CA SER A 83 33.44 16.91 11.55
C SER A 83 32.55 15.68 11.41
N SER A 84 32.26 15.02 12.54
CA SER A 84 31.37 13.86 12.54
C SER A 84 29.97 14.16 11.96
N GLU A 85 29.50 15.40 12.04
CA GLU A 85 28.22 15.84 11.50
C GLU A 85 28.27 16.00 9.98
N ALA A 86 29.38 16.47 9.41
CA ALA A 86 29.56 16.54 7.96
C ALA A 86 29.64 15.14 7.34
N ASP A 87 30.34 14.21 8.02
CA ASP A 87 30.42 12.82 7.60
C ASP A 87 29.03 12.13 7.69
N ALA A 88 28.32 12.32 8.81
CA ALA A 88 26.96 11.80 9.00
C ALA A 88 25.97 12.32 7.96
N LEU A 89 26.03 13.60 7.56
CA LEU A 89 25.21 14.14 6.47
C LEU A 89 25.52 13.48 5.14
N THR A 90 26.79 13.17 4.88
CA THR A 90 27.18 12.50 3.64
C THR A 90 26.63 11.07 3.60
N ASP A 91 26.79 10.33 4.69
CA ASP A 91 26.26 8.96 4.83
C ASP A 91 24.73 8.94 4.74
N ALA A 92 24.07 9.92 5.37
CA ALA A 92 22.62 10.08 5.28
C ALA A 92 22.16 10.38 3.84
N ALA A 93 22.90 11.21 3.09
CA ALA A 93 22.59 11.48 1.69
C ALA A 93 22.68 10.22 0.82
N ASP A 94 23.70 9.39 1.02
CA ASP A 94 23.86 8.12 0.31
C ASP A 94 22.72 7.14 0.66
N THR A 95 22.32 7.08 1.93
CA THR A 95 21.21 6.25 2.39
C THR A 95 19.87 6.75 1.85
N LEU A 96 19.63 8.07 1.84
CA LEU A 96 18.44 8.67 1.22
C LEU A 96 18.37 8.40 -0.29
N ALA A 97 19.51 8.35 -0.97
CA ALA A 97 19.56 8.07 -2.41
C ALA A 97 19.28 6.59 -2.71
N THR A 98 19.92 5.66 -2.01
CA THR A 98 20.00 4.25 -2.41
C THR A 98 19.33 3.26 -1.47
N GLY A 99 19.03 3.66 -0.23
CA GLY A 99 18.47 2.80 0.81
C GLY A 99 17.01 2.39 0.54
N SER A 100 16.57 1.38 1.26
CA SER A 100 15.15 1.02 1.35
C SER A 100 14.34 2.17 1.95
N PHE A 101 13.01 2.16 1.75
CA PHE A 101 12.16 3.25 2.27
C PHE A 101 12.28 3.41 3.79
N ARG A 102 12.43 2.31 4.54
CA ARG A 102 12.67 2.36 6.00
C ARG A 102 13.99 3.01 6.35
N GLU A 103 15.06 2.64 5.67
CA GLU A 103 16.39 3.26 5.87
C GLU A 103 16.37 4.74 5.52
N LYS A 104 15.63 5.14 4.49
CA LYS A 104 15.43 6.56 4.14
C LYS A 104 14.72 7.34 5.25
N ILE A 105 13.75 6.74 5.94
CA ILE A 105 13.08 7.36 7.09
C ILE A 105 14.10 7.62 8.22
N ASP A 106 14.96 6.65 8.52
CA ASP A 106 15.96 6.78 9.57
C ASP A 106 17.03 7.82 9.19
N ALA A 107 17.51 7.80 7.94
CA ALA A 107 18.47 8.80 7.45
C ALA A 107 17.87 10.22 7.41
N TYR A 108 16.59 10.36 7.05
CA TYR A 108 15.90 11.66 7.09
C TYR A 108 15.85 12.23 8.51
N ARG A 109 15.59 11.38 9.51
CA ARG A 109 15.62 11.79 10.92
C ARG A 109 17.00 12.27 11.35
N GLU A 110 18.06 11.60 10.93
CA GLU A 110 19.43 12.02 11.22
C GLU A 110 19.75 13.41 10.65
N VAL A 111 19.33 13.67 9.40
CA VAL A 111 19.47 15.01 8.80
C VAL A 111 18.67 16.06 9.59
N THR A 112 17.46 15.72 10.05
CA THR A 112 16.62 16.61 10.88
C THR A 112 17.33 16.94 12.18
N ASP A 113 17.84 15.94 12.90
CA ASP A 113 18.55 16.13 14.18
C ASP A 113 19.78 17.04 14.03
N ILE A 114 20.54 16.89 12.94
CA ILE A 114 21.70 17.76 12.68
C ILE A 114 21.24 19.19 12.38
N LEU A 115 20.23 19.37 11.55
CA LEU A 115 19.69 20.70 11.24
C LEU A 115 19.10 21.41 12.46
N GLU A 116 18.47 20.70 13.38
CA GLU A 116 17.90 21.26 14.61
C GLU A 116 19.01 21.77 15.54
N LYS A 117 20.12 21.04 15.70
CA LYS A 117 21.30 21.49 16.45
C LYS A 117 21.85 22.82 15.91
N HIS A 118 21.75 23.03 14.61
CA HIS A 118 22.18 24.22 13.89
C HIS A 118 21.02 25.14 13.48
N SER A 119 19.93 25.16 14.25
CA SER A 119 18.70 25.91 13.93
C SER A 119 18.93 27.43 13.75
N SER A 120 19.94 27.99 14.35
CA SER A 120 20.35 29.42 14.22
C SER A 120 21.08 29.73 12.91
N ASP A 121 21.51 28.71 12.14
CA ASP A 121 22.22 28.91 10.87
C ASP A 121 21.25 29.45 9.81
N LYS A 122 21.58 30.65 9.32
CA LYS A 122 20.82 31.37 8.28
C LYS A 122 21.52 31.37 6.93
N ALA A 123 22.60 30.61 6.78
CA ALA A 123 23.32 30.48 5.52
C ALA A 123 22.39 29.96 4.40
N ALA A 124 22.64 30.39 3.17
CA ALA A 124 21.80 29.98 2.04
C ALA A 124 21.68 28.44 1.86
N PRO A 125 22.76 27.63 2.04
CA PRO A 125 22.66 26.19 1.98
C PRO A 125 21.75 25.58 3.07
N ALA A 126 21.82 26.09 4.31
CA ALA A 126 20.97 25.64 5.41
C ALA A 126 19.48 25.94 5.11
N LYS A 127 19.21 27.11 4.52
CA LYS A 127 17.86 27.48 4.11
C LYS A 127 17.34 26.57 3.00
N ALA A 128 18.14 26.33 1.97
CA ALA A 128 17.79 25.45 0.86
C ALA A 128 17.48 24.02 1.34
N LEU A 129 18.29 23.49 2.27
CA LEU A 129 18.04 22.18 2.85
C LEU A 129 16.74 22.12 3.64
N ARG A 130 16.43 23.15 4.46
CA ARG A 130 15.16 23.24 5.20
C ARG A 130 13.95 23.32 4.25
N GLU A 131 14.04 24.07 3.15
CA GLU A 131 12.97 24.12 2.15
C GLU A 131 12.73 22.78 1.47
N ALA A 132 13.79 22.08 1.10
CA ALA A 132 13.68 20.73 0.53
C ALA A 132 13.06 19.74 1.54
N MET A 133 13.47 19.80 2.80
CA MET A 133 12.92 18.96 3.87
C MET A 133 11.46 19.26 4.13
N SER A 134 11.06 20.54 4.18
CA SER A 134 9.64 20.91 4.34
C SER A 134 8.76 20.35 3.20
N THR A 135 9.27 20.33 1.97
CA THR A 135 8.56 19.71 0.84
C THR A 135 8.44 18.20 1.01
N ALA A 136 9.48 17.54 1.51
CA ALA A 136 9.44 16.11 1.80
C ALA A 136 8.49 15.79 2.97
N GLU A 137 8.39 16.65 3.98
CA GLU A 137 7.43 16.53 5.08
C GLU A 137 5.98 16.59 4.60
N ASP A 138 5.66 17.54 3.72
CA ASP A 138 4.32 17.65 3.15
C ASP A 138 3.94 16.37 2.36
N ALA A 139 4.87 15.82 1.60
CA ALA A 139 4.68 14.55 0.91
C ALA A 139 4.51 13.38 1.90
N ALA A 140 5.32 13.35 2.98
CA ALA A 140 5.25 12.33 4.01
C ALA A 140 3.93 12.37 4.79
N VAL A 141 3.34 13.54 5.03
CA VAL A 141 1.99 13.66 5.64
C VAL A 141 0.94 12.97 4.76
N ALA A 142 0.97 13.19 3.45
CA ALA A 142 0.06 12.53 2.52
C ALA A 142 0.27 11.01 2.49
N TYR A 143 1.50 10.55 2.46
CA TYR A 143 1.87 9.14 2.55
C TYR A 143 1.37 8.50 3.85
N ASN A 144 1.65 9.12 5.00
CA ASN A 144 1.27 8.60 6.31
C ASN A 144 -0.25 8.38 6.43
N LYS A 145 -1.04 9.27 5.83
CA LYS A 145 -2.51 9.15 5.81
C LYS A 145 -2.95 7.85 5.14
N GLU A 146 -2.40 7.54 3.98
CA GLU A 146 -2.76 6.32 3.24
C GLU A 146 -2.20 5.06 3.91
N ALA A 147 -0.95 5.12 4.37
CA ALA A 147 -0.30 4.04 5.10
C ALA A 147 -1.06 3.68 6.40
N GLN A 148 -1.47 4.67 7.19
CA GLN A 148 -2.27 4.47 8.40
C GLN A 148 -3.64 3.87 8.09
N ALA A 149 -4.33 4.40 7.07
CA ALA A 149 -5.64 3.88 6.66
C ALA A 149 -5.56 2.39 6.29
N LEU A 150 -4.51 1.96 5.60
CA LEU A 150 -4.27 0.56 5.29
C LEU A 150 -3.92 -0.25 6.55
N ASN A 151 -2.91 0.19 7.32
CA ASN A 151 -2.42 -0.50 8.50
C ASN A 151 -3.52 -0.74 9.54
N GLU A 152 -4.41 0.23 9.73
CA GLU A 152 -5.56 0.08 10.63
C GLU A 152 -6.57 -0.96 10.17
N LYS A 153 -6.69 -1.21 8.88
CA LYS A 153 -7.68 -2.13 8.32
C LYS A 153 -7.16 -3.55 8.23
N ILE A 154 -5.90 -3.76 7.82
CA ILE A 154 -5.36 -5.10 7.63
C ILE A 154 -5.34 -5.97 8.88
N VAL A 155 -5.47 -5.38 10.07
CA VAL A 155 -5.58 -6.09 11.35
C VAL A 155 -7.02 -6.41 11.75
N LYS A 156 -8.03 -5.81 11.09
CA LYS A 156 -9.46 -5.94 11.46
C LYS A 156 -10.19 -6.91 10.54
N PHE A 157 -11.15 -7.68 11.09
CA PHE A 157 -12.05 -8.51 10.28
C PHE A 157 -12.98 -7.62 9.42
N PRO A 158 -13.27 -7.98 8.15
CA PRO A 158 -12.80 -9.15 7.40
C PRO A 158 -11.46 -8.95 6.69
N TYR A 159 -10.90 -7.74 6.70
CA TYR A 159 -9.70 -7.34 5.96
C TYR A 159 -8.47 -8.17 6.32
N ASN A 160 -8.33 -8.55 7.60
CA ASN A 160 -7.20 -9.36 8.08
C ASN A 160 -7.11 -10.73 7.40
N ILE A 161 -8.25 -11.32 7.01
CA ILE A 161 -8.27 -12.59 6.28
C ILE A 161 -7.83 -12.34 4.83
N VAL A 162 -8.39 -11.31 4.20
CA VAL A 162 -8.05 -10.92 2.82
C VAL A 162 -6.57 -10.52 2.75
N ALA A 163 -6.08 -9.75 3.73
CA ALA A 163 -4.69 -9.33 3.79
C ALA A 163 -3.73 -10.51 3.84
N LYS A 164 -4.00 -11.50 4.68
CA LYS A 164 -3.19 -12.72 4.77
C LYS A 164 -3.21 -13.56 3.48
N LEU A 165 -4.37 -13.68 2.84
CA LEU A 165 -4.51 -14.44 1.60
C LEU A 165 -3.90 -13.71 0.39
N GLY A 166 -4.01 -12.39 0.35
CA GLY A 166 -3.50 -11.54 -0.74
C GLY A 166 -2.05 -11.07 -0.55
N GLY A 167 -1.43 -11.36 0.60
CA GLY A 167 -0.04 -10.96 0.86
C GLY A 167 0.14 -9.46 1.14
N TYR A 168 -0.92 -8.77 1.57
CA TYR A 168 -0.81 -7.36 1.97
C TYR A 168 -0.02 -7.22 3.27
N ALA A 169 0.96 -6.32 3.27
CA ALA A 169 1.81 -6.02 4.41
C ALA A 169 1.56 -4.60 4.94
N GLU A 170 2.00 -4.35 6.16
CA GLU A 170 2.00 -3.01 6.75
C GLU A 170 3.02 -2.11 6.05
N PHE A 171 2.63 -0.87 5.83
CA PHE A 171 3.52 0.19 5.37
C PHE A 171 4.21 0.86 6.56
N PRO A 172 5.51 1.11 6.50
CA PRO A 172 6.20 1.85 7.56
C PRO A 172 5.67 3.29 7.61
N ILE A 173 5.54 3.84 8.81
CA ILE A 173 5.11 5.23 8.99
C ILE A 173 6.34 6.14 8.95
N PHE A 174 6.27 7.21 8.15
CA PHE A 174 7.31 8.22 8.06
C PHE A 174 7.21 9.14 9.29
N SER A 175 8.15 9.03 10.23
CA SER A 175 8.15 9.86 11.44
C SER A 175 8.57 11.29 11.11
N LEU A 176 7.71 12.24 11.49
CA LEU A 176 7.91 13.68 11.34
C LEU A 176 8.14 14.31 12.74
N ASN A 177 9.16 13.86 13.44
CA ASN A 177 9.50 14.43 14.77
C ASN A 177 10.86 15.07 14.68
#